data_1c0006dd54039209adb1f7d2b96c279f
#
_entry.id   1c0006dd54039209adb1f7d2b96c279f
#
_cell.length_a   1.000
_cell.length_b   1.000
_cell.length_c   1.000
_cell.angle_alpha   90.00
_cell.angle_beta   90.00
_cell.angle_gamma   90.00
#
_symmetry.space_group_name_H-M   'P 1'
#
loop_
_entity.id
_entity.type
_entity.pdbx_description
1 polymer ?
#
loop_
_entity_poly.entity_id
_entity_poly.type
_entity_poly.pdbx_seq_one_letter_code
_entity_poly.pdbx_strand_id
1 'polypeptide(L)'
;MRLTAQDLRELNILKYYRLVRKWACKTYGLTDADLELLIYLDCKGRFTRNDFINGVYTYSWDKQRWERLRSQEWIEVWRHRNRTTIKYSVFKTSFKCSQVISRIYRILLGEEDLPTSERSKFYNNKSYTDKVYNKAIDDMIKDKDR
;
A
#
# COMPACT_ATOMS: atom_id res chain seq x y z
N MET A 1 22.40 4.50 5.39
CA MET A 1 22.38 3.10 5.84
C MET A 1 21.92 2.21 4.71
N ARG A 2 22.67 1.20 4.39
CA ARG A 2 22.34 0.30 3.29
C ARG A 2 21.88 -1.05 3.86
N LEU A 3 20.71 -1.51 3.44
CA LEU A 3 20.22 -2.81 3.84
C LEU A 3 21.00 -3.93 3.16
N THR A 4 21.32 -4.96 3.91
CA THR A 4 21.97 -6.15 3.40
C THR A 4 20.94 -7.28 3.20
N ALA A 5 21.34 -8.33 2.48
CA ALA A 5 20.49 -9.50 2.32
C ALA A 5 20.17 -10.16 3.68
N GLN A 6 21.12 -10.11 4.61
CA GLN A 6 20.90 -10.64 5.96
C GLN A 6 19.85 -9.85 6.73
N ASP A 7 19.85 -8.52 6.60
CA ASP A 7 18.84 -7.68 7.23
C ASP A 7 17.42 -8.06 6.76
N LEU A 8 17.26 -8.31 5.45
CA LEU A 8 15.98 -8.72 4.88
C LEU A 8 15.54 -10.10 5.39
N ARG A 9 16.48 -11.03 5.57
CA ARG A 9 16.18 -12.35 6.11
C ARG A 9 15.72 -12.26 7.56
N GLU A 10 16.38 -11.46 8.37
CA GLU A 10 16.04 -11.26 9.79
C GLU A 10 14.66 -10.64 9.96
N LEU A 11 14.30 -9.67 9.10
CA LEU A 11 12.98 -9.06 9.10
C LEU A 11 11.88 -10.02 8.67
N ASN A 12 12.23 -11.05 7.88
CA ASN A 12 11.26 -12.00 7.32
C ASN A 12 10.03 -11.30 6.72
N ILE A 13 10.31 -10.26 5.93
CA ILE A 13 9.33 -9.28 5.49
C ILE A 13 8.17 -9.88 4.70
N LEU A 14 8.41 -10.97 3.98
CA LEU A 14 7.39 -11.61 3.15
C LEU A 14 6.46 -12.54 3.93
N LYS A 15 6.83 -12.91 5.17
CA LYS A 15 6.04 -13.88 5.96
C LYS A 15 4.58 -13.47 6.11
N TYR A 16 4.34 -12.18 6.38
CA TYR A 16 3.00 -11.67 6.59
C TYR A 16 2.58 -10.64 5.52
N TYR A 17 3.45 -10.37 4.56
CA TYR A 17 3.20 -9.35 3.53
C TYR A 17 1.89 -9.60 2.79
N ARG A 18 1.66 -10.84 2.35
CA ARG A 18 0.46 -11.19 1.61
C ARG A 18 -0.83 -10.97 2.43
N LEU A 19 -0.77 -11.32 3.72
CA LEU A 19 -1.88 -11.11 4.64
C LEU A 19 -2.19 -9.61 4.79
N VAL A 20 -1.18 -8.81 5.07
CA VAL A 20 -1.33 -7.36 5.25
C VAL A 20 -1.82 -6.71 3.97
N ARG A 21 -1.30 -7.11 2.82
CA ARG A 21 -1.74 -6.63 1.51
C ARG A 21 -3.22 -6.92 1.29
N LYS A 22 -3.66 -8.14 1.56
CA LYS A 22 -5.07 -8.54 1.43
C LYS A 22 -5.97 -7.72 2.34
N TRP A 23 -5.57 -7.55 3.58
CA TRP A 23 -6.30 -6.70 4.52
C TRP A 23 -6.43 -5.27 4.01
N ALA A 24 -5.33 -4.68 3.60
CA ALA A 24 -5.31 -3.29 3.12
C ALA A 24 -6.17 -3.11 1.87
N CYS A 25 -6.04 -3.99 0.89
CA CYS A 25 -6.81 -3.91 -0.34
C CYS A 25 -8.31 -4.04 -0.07
N LYS A 26 -8.70 -4.97 0.78
CA LYS A 26 -10.10 -5.18 1.13
C LYS A 26 -10.67 -4.02 1.94
N THR A 27 -9.89 -3.50 2.88
CA THR A 27 -10.32 -2.40 3.76
C THR A 27 -10.49 -1.10 3.00
N TYR A 28 -9.59 -0.81 2.08
CA TYR A 28 -9.55 0.49 1.39
C TYR A 28 -10.06 0.44 -0.05
N GLY A 29 -10.52 -0.71 -0.51
CA GLY A 29 -11.08 -0.84 -1.86
C GLY A 29 -10.05 -0.69 -2.98
N LEU A 30 -8.84 -1.19 -2.77
CA LEU A 30 -7.76 -1.15 -3.75
C LEU A 30 -7.49 -2.53 -4.34
N THR A 31 -6.96 -2.58 -5.55
CA THR A 31 -6.40 -3.81 -6.10
C THR A 31 -4.95 -3.97 -5.62
N ASP A 32 -4.41 -5.18 -5.71
CA ASP A 32 -3.01 -5.42 -5.35
C ASP A 32 -2.06 -4.52 -6.15
N ALA A 33 -2.32 -4.36 -7.45
CA ALA A 33 -1.52 -3.49 -8.31
C ALA A 33 -1.63 -2.01 -7.93
N ASP A 34 -2.85 -1.56 -7.55
CA ASP A 34 -3.06 -0.19 -7.09
C ASP A 34 -2.23 0.10 -5.84
N LEU A 35 -2.26 -0.81 -4.86
CA LEU A 35 -1.53 -0.65 -3.61
C LEU A 35 -0.02 -0.60 -3.84
N GLU A 36 0.50 -1.54 -4.61
CA GLU A 36 1.93 -1.60 -4.90
C GLU A 36 2.41 -0.35 -5.64
N LEU A 37 1.61 0.15 -6.58
CA LEU A 37 1.91 1.39 -7.29
C LEU A 37 1.94 2.58 -6.34
N LEU A 38 0.95 2.69 -5.43
CA LEU A 38 0.90 3.78 -4.45
C LEU A 38 2.11 3.73 -3.51
N ILE A 39 2.53 2.57 -3.08
CA ILE A 39 3.74 2.41 -2.26
C ILE A 39 4.98 2.90 -3.02
N TYR A 40 5.10 2.52 -4.29
CA TYR A 40 6.18 3.00 -5.15
C TYR A 40 6.19 4.52 -5.26
N LEU A 41 5.04 5.13 -5.53
CA LEU A 41 4.91 6.58 -5.66
C LEU A 41 5.17 7.31 -4.34
N ASP A 42 4.74 6.74 -3.22
CA ASP A 42 5.02 7.30 -1.90
C ASP A 42 6.53 7.31 -1.61
N CYS A 43 7.25 6.26 -1.97
CA CYS A 43 8.70 6.22 -1.85
C CYS A 43 9.37 7.27 -2.71
N LYS A 44 8.80 7.56 -3.87
CA LYS A 44 9.34 8.58 -4.78
C LYS A 44 9.12 10.00 -4.26
N GLY A 45 8.04 10.22 -3.52
CA GLY A 45 7.65 11.51 -3.00
C GLY A 45 6.80 12.30 -3.98
N ARG A 46 7.41 13.27 -4.67
CA ARG A 46 6.73 14.07 -5.70
C ARG A 46 6.98 13.47 -7.07
N PHE A 47 5.96 13.41 -7.89
CA PHE A 47 6.05 12.75 -9.19
C PHE A 47 5.18 13.44 -10.24
N THR A 48 5.51 13.24 -11.50
CA THR A 48 4.73 13.67 -12.65
C THR A 48 3.94 12.48 -13.20
N ARG A 49 3.01 12.75 -14.12
CA ARG A 49 2.30 11.68 -14.82
C ARG A 49 3.28 10.76 -15.58
N ASN A 50 4.38 11.32 -16.09
CA ASN A 50 5.40 10.52 -16.76
C ASN A 50 6.08 9.55 -15.80
N ASP A 51 6.31 9.95 -14.56
CA ASP A 51 6.84 9.05 -13.52
C ASP A 51 5.88 7.89 -13.25
N PHE A 52 4.57 8.17 -13.22
CA PHE A 52 3.56 7.13 -13.11
C PHE A 52 3.62 6.16 -14.30
N ILE A 53 3.68 6.69 -15.52
CA ILE A 53 3.78 5.88 -16.74
C ILE A 53 5.09 5.08 -16.76
N ASN A 54 6.20 5.67 -16.35
CA ASN A 54 7.51 5.02 -16.33
C ASN A 54 7.60 3.92 -15.26
N GLY A 55 6.85 4.04 -14.17
CA GLY A 55 6.72 2.99 -13.16
C GLY A 55 6.10 1.70 -13.73
N VAL A 56 5.51 1.79 -14.89
CA VAL A 56 4.84 0.71 -15.63
C VAL A 56 5.78 -0.39 -16.13
N TYR A 57 7.08 -0.19 -16.11
CA TYR A 57 7.98 -1.32 -16.37
C TYR A 57 7.75 -2.48 -15.40
N THR A 58 7.24 -2.18 -14.23
CA THR A 58 6.92 -3.16 -13.20
C THR A 58 5.40 -3.42 -13.09
N TYR A 59 4.59 -2.44 -13.50
CA TYR A 59 3.12 -2.49 -13.36
C TYR A 59 2.47 -2.07 -14.66
N SER A 60 1.39 -2.70 -15.06
CA SER A 60 0.68 -2.37 -16.29
C SER A 60 0.13 -0.94 -16.25
N TRP A 61 0.47 -0.14 -17.26
CA TRP A 61 -0.11 1.18 -17.42
C TRP A 61 -1.61 1.05 -17.67
N ASP A 62 -2.39 1.82 -16.93
CA ASP A 62 -3.82 1.90 -17.11
C ASP A 62 -4.30 3.31 -16.81
N LYS A 63 -4.82 3.98 -17.85
CA LYS A 63 -5.39 5.32 -17.73
C LYS A 63 -6.56 5.34 -16.75
N GLN A 64 -7.38 4.30 -16.75
CA GLN A 64 -8.50 4.19 -15.82
C GLN A 64 -8.03 4.09 -14.37
N ARG A 65 -6.92 3.37 -14.14
CA ARG A 65 -6.31 3.31 -12.80
C ARG A 65 -5.85 4.68 -12.34
N TRP A 66 -5.18 5.44 -13.18
CA TRP A 66 -4.74 6.80 -12.88
C TRP A 66 -5.91 7.69 -12.49
N GLU A 67 -6.97 7.71 -13.32
CA GLU A 67 -8.16 8.51 -13.07
C GLU A 67 -8.90 8.07 -11.79
N ARG A 68 -9.01 6.77 -11.56
CA ARG A 68 -9.64 6.22 -10.37
C ARG A 68 -8.90 6.61 -9.10
N LEU A 69 -7.57 6.46 -9.08
CA LEU A 69 -6.77 6.81 -7.91
C LEU A 69 -6.84 8.30 -7.61
N ARG A 70 -6.92 9.13 -8.64
CA ARG A 70 -7.11 10.58 -8.45
C ARG A 70 -8.50 10.90 -7.93
N SER A 71 -9.54 10.31 -8.51
CA SER A 71 -10.94 10.57 -8.10
C SER A 71 -11.23 10.09 -6.70
N GLN A 72 -10.58 9.02 -6.26
CA GLN A 72 -10.68 8.48 -4.90
C GLN A 72 -9.72 9.18 -3.92
N GLU A 73 -9.03 10.21 -4.37
CA GLU A 73 -8.16 11.05 -3.53
C GLU A 73 -6.95 10.31 -2.93
N TRP A 74 -6.46 9.29 -3.61
CA TRP A 74 -5.19 8.63 -3.26
C TRP A 74 -3.98 9.42 -3.76
N ILE A 75 -4.16 10.10 -4.89
CA ILE A 75 -3.16 10.95 -5.55
C ILE A 75 -3.76 12.35 -5.65
N GLU A 76 -2.99 13.36 -5.29
CA GLU A 76 -3.40 14.76 -5.37
C GLU A 76 -2.37 15.61 -6.10
N VAL A 77 -2.82 16.76 -6.62
CA VAL A 77 -1.92 17.74 -7.23
C VAL A 77 -1.16 18.44 -6.12
N TRP A 78 0.18 18.37 -6.16
CA TRP A 78 1.02 19.15 -5.26
C TRP A 78 1.22 20.56 -5.79
N ARG A 79 1.49 20.70 -7.11
CA ARG A 79 1.75 22.00 -7.74
C ARG A 79 1.59 21.93 -9.24
N HIS A 80 0.97 22.95 -9.82
CA HIS A 80 1.00 23.16 -11.26
C HIS A 80 2.28 23.94 -11.60
N ARG A 81 3.00 23.50 -12.62
CA ARG A 81 4.18 24.18 -13.12
C ARG A 81 3.93 24.65 -14.55
N ASN A 82 4.18 25.94 -14.78
CA ASN A 82 4.11 26.56 -16.09
C ASN A 82 5.52 26.92 -16.52
N ARG A 83 6.06 26.20 -17.49
CA ARG A 83 7.21 26.68 -18.24
C ARG A 83 6.69 27.30 -19.54
N THR A 84 7.48 28.21 -20.14
CA THR A 84 7.08 29.05 -21.28
C THR A 84 6.39 28.32 -22.44
N THR A 85 6.65 27.04 -22.62
CA THR A 85 6.07 26.22 -23.71
C THR A 85 5.36 24.96 -23.22
N ILE A 86 5.55 24.54 -21.95
CA ILE A 86 5.02 23.28 -21.45
C ILE A 86 4.41 23.48 -20.06
N LYS A 87 3.12 23.18 -19.96
CA LYS A 87 2.41 23.13 -18.65
C LYS A 87 2.38 21.70 -18.18
N TYR A 88 2.80 21.47 -16.94
CA TYR A 88 2.71 20.15 -16.32
C TYR A 88 2.37 20.26 -14.85
N SER A 89 1.77 19.21 -14.32
CA SER A 89 1.42 19.14 -12.92
C SER A 89 2.36 18.19 -12.20
N VAL A 90 2.74 18.57 -10.99
CA VAL A 90 3.48 17.70 -10.07
C VAL A 90 2.48 17.17 -9.06
N PHE A 91 2.50 15.88 -8.84
CA PHE A 91 1.59 15.17 -7.96
C PHE A 91 2.32 14.62 -6.74
N LYS A 92 1.57 14.27 -5.74
CA LYS A 92 2.05 13.53 -4.57
C LYS A 92 0.95 12.57 -4.12
N THR A 93 1.31 11.57 -3.34
CA THR A 93 0.32 10.79 -2.62
C THR A 93 -0.38 11.69 -1.60
N SER A 94 -1.69 11.52 -1.44
CA SER A 94 -2.45 12.32 -0.48
C SER A 94 -2.04 12.01 0.96
N PHE A 95 -2.41 12.88 1.88
CA PHE A 95 -2.20 12.64 3.31
C PHE A 95 -2.85 11.33 3.76
N LYS A 96 -4.06 11.06 3.30
CA LYS A 96 -4.76 9.81 3.53
C LYS A 96 -3.94 8.61 3.05
N CYS A 97 -3.39 8.68 1.84
CA CYS A 97 -2.56 7.63 1.26
C CYS A 97 -1.30 7.39 2.08
N SER A 98 -0.59 8.45 2.44
CA SER A 98 0.62 8.34 3.25
C SER A 98 0.35 7.75 4.62
N GLN A 99 -0.78 8.07 5.24
CA GLN A 99 -1.19 7.47 6.51
C GLN A 99 -1.46 5.97 6.38
N VAL A 100 -2.16 5.56 5.33
CA VAL A 100 -2.46 4.14 5.08
C VAL A 100 -1.16 3.37 4.85
N ILE A 101 -0.25 3.89 4.04
CA ILE A 101 1.03 3.23 3.75
C ILE A 101 1.89 3.15 5.03
N SER A 102 1.95 4.22 5.82
CA SER A 102 2.67 4.21 7.09
C SER A 102 2.11 3.17 8.05
N ARG A 103 0.79 3.02 8.07
CA ARG A 103 0.13 2.00 8.89
C ARG A 103 0.50 0.59 8.43
N ILE A 104 0.54 0.35 7.12
CA ILE A 104 0.97 -0.93 6.56
C ILE A 104 2.39 -1.27 7.01
N TYR A 105 3.31 -0.30 6.95
CA TYR A 105 4.68 -0.51 7.42
C TYR A 105 4.74 -0.82 8.91
N ARG A 106 3.98 -0.10 9.75
CA ARG A 106 3.93 -0.36 11.19
C ARG A 106 3.43 -1.78 11.50
N ILE A 107 2.42 -2.22 10.77
CA ILE A 107 1.88 -3.58 10.94
C ILE A 107 2.93 -4.62 10.53
N LEU A 108 3.61 -4.41 9.40
CA LEU A 108 4.67 -5.33 8.93
C LEU A 108 5.85 -5.38 9.89
N LEU A 109 6.19 -4.27 10.53
CA LEU A 109 7.28 -4.19 11.50
C LEU A 109 6.89 -4.68 12.90
N GLY A 110 5.62 -5.01 13.11
CA GLY A 110 5.13 -5.47 14.41
C GLY A 110 4.84 -4.35 15.41
N GLU A 111 4.84 -3.10 14.98
CA GLU A 111 4.53 -1.95 15.84
C GLU A 111 3.02 -1.76 16.04
N GLU A 112 2.21 -2.32 15.17
CA GLU A 112 0.76 -2.26 15.22
C GLU A 112 0.18 -3.62 14.82
N ASP A 113 -0.93 -4.01 15.41
CA ASP A 113 -1.62 -5.26 15.08
C ASP A 113 -2.71 -5.03 14.05
N LEU A 114 -2.99 -6.05 13.22
CA LEU A 114 -4.15 -6.05 12.37
C LEU A 114 -5.42 -6.02 13.23
N PRO A 115 -6.49 -5.33 12.78
CA PRO A 115 -7.74 -5.28 13.53
C PRO A 115 -8.34 -6.67 13.70
N THR A 116 -8.72 -6.99 14.95
CA THR A 116 -9.38 -8.25 15.31
C THR A 116 -10.84 -8.05 15.72
N SER A 117 -11.37 -6.83 15.58
CA SER A 117 -12.75 -6.52 15.95
C SER A 117 -13.75 -7.20 15.00
N GLU A 118 -14.93 -7.48 15.51
CA GLU A 118 -16.03 -8.06 14.72
C GLU A 118 -16.44 -7.22 13.51
N ARG A 119 -16.08 -5.93 13.53
CA ARG A 119 -16.32 -5.01 12.42
C ARG A 119 -15.31 -5.20 11.29
N SER A 120 -14.24 -5.95 11.49
CA SER A 120 -13.27 -6.27 10.44
C SER A 120 -13.92 -7.16 9.39
N LYS A 121 -13.67 -6.88 8.12
CA LYS A 121 -14.20 -7.67 7.00
C LYS A 121 -13.74 -9.13 7.00
N PHE A 122 -12.63 -9.44 7.66
CA PHE A 122 -12.12 -10.81 7.80
C PHE A 122 -12.81 -11.59 8.92
N TYR A 123 -13.49 -10.91 9.81
CA TYR A 123 -14.05 -11.51 11.03
C TYR A 123 -15.39 -12.23 10.79
N ASN A 124 -15.92 -12.16 9.59
CA ASN A 124 -17.25 -12.70 9.31
C ASN A 124 -17.35 -14.23 9.36
N ASN A 125 -16.25 -14.95 9.30
CA ASN A 125 -16.17 -16.42 9.36
C ASN A 125 -17.16 -17.16 8.44
N LYS A 126 -17.61 -16.49 7.36
CA LYS A 126 -18.62 -17.04 6.46
C LYS A 126 -18.05 -17.98 5.41
N SER A 127 -16.76 -17.85 5.10
CA SER A 127 -16.10 -18.66 4.10
C SER A 127 -14.83 -19.30 4.68
N TYR A 128 -14.36 -20.35 4.01
CA TYR A 128 -13.08 -20.97 4.36
C TYR A 128 -11.93 -19.96 4.30
N THR A 129 -11.95 -19.10 3.31
CA THR A 129 -10.92 -18.04 3.14
C THR A 129 -10.90 -17.09 4.34
N ASP A 130 -12.07 -16.65 4.83
CA ASP A 130 -12.16 -15.78 6.00
C ASP A 130 -11.55 -16.45 7.24
N LYS A 131 -11.83 -17.73 7.44
CA LYS A 131 -11.28 -18.51 8.56
C LYS A 131 -9.74 -18.62 8.48
N VAL A 132 -9.21 -18.83 7.28
CA VAL A 132 -7.77 -18.91 7.06
C VAL A 132 -7.11 -17.57 7.38
N TYR A 133 -7.67 -16.46 6.92
CA TYR A 133 -7.12 -15.14 7.20
C TYR A 133 -7.22 -14.76 8.67
N ASN A 134 -8.33 -15.06 9.33
CA ASN A 134 -8.49 -14.80 10.76
C ASN A 134 -7.46 -15.58 11.58
N LYS A 135 -7.22 -16.83 11.25
CA LYS A 135 -6.19 -17.63 11.90
C LYS A 135 -4.79 -17.06 11.64
N ALA A 136 -4.52 -16.61 10.41
CA ALA A 136 -3.24 -15.99 10.07
C ALA A 136 -3.00 -14.70 10.86
N ILE A 137 -4.05 -13.90 11.09
CA ILE A 137 -3.96 -12.70 11.92
C ILE A 137 -3.59 -13.06 13.36
N ASP A 138 -4.25 -14.07 13.93
CA ASP A 138 -3.96 -14.53 15.29
C ASP A 138 -2.52 -15.05 15.42
N ASP A 139 -2.05 -15.81 14.42
CA ASP A 139 -0.68 -16.31 14.39
C ASP A 139 0.33 -15.17 14.31
N MET A 140 0.06 -14.14 13.51
CA MET A 140 0.92 -12.97 13.39
C MET A 140 1.03 -12.22 14.72
N ILE A 141 -0.08 -12.04 15.43
CA ILE A 141 -0.10 -11.38 16.75
C ILE A 141 0.73 -12.19 17.75
N LYS A 142 0.58 -13.51 17.77
CA LYS A 142 1.35 -14.38 18.65
C LYS A 142 2.85 -14.35 18.35
N ASP A 143 3.23 -14.36 17.08
CA ASP A 143 4.65 -14.31 16.68
C ASP A 143 5.31 -13.00 17.12
N LYS A 144 4.57 -11.91 17.11
CA LYS A 144 5.07 -10.60 17.53
C LYS A 144 5.48 -10.59 19.01
N ASP A 145 4.77 -11.32 19.85
CA ASP A 145 4.98 -11.34 21.31
C ASP A 145 6.16 -12.25 21.74
N ARG A 146 6.86 -12.83 20.79
CA ARG A 146 8.04 -13.66 21.07
C ARG A 146 9.34 -12.82 21.09
#